data_438da123086a7e645aba2adebc978e4b
#
_entry.id   438da123086a7e645aba2adebc978e4b
#
_cell.length_a   1.000
_cell.length_b   1.000
_cell.length_c   1.000
_cell.angle_alpha   90.00
_cell.angle_beta   90.00
_cell.angle_gamma   90.00
#
_symmetry.space_group_name_H-M   'P 1'
#
loop_
_entity.id
_entity.type
_entity.pdbx_description
1 polymer ?
#
loop_
_entity_poly.entity_id
_entity_poly.type
_entity_poly.pdbx_seq_one_letter_code
_entity_poly.pdbx_strand_id
1 'polypeptide(L)'
;MKYEQHITLKNGKTAMLRSAVEADGKAVLENFISTHEETDYLLPYADEISIGVKDEEGFLKRKSESENEIQIIAVVDGVVVGNAGITSLGTRHKVHHRAEFGISILKEFWGLGIGKALTNACISCAKEAGYEQLELEVVAENTSAVALYKKAGFVEFGRNPKGFKSRISGYQELVSMRLELDK
;
A
#
# COMPACT_ATOMS: atom_id res chain seq x y z
N MET A 1 -6.55 14.69 -1.23
CA MET A 1 -5.19 14.96 -0.66
C MET A 1 -4.14 15.02 -1.76
N LYS A 2 -3.00 15.72 -1.55
CA LYS A 2 -1.89 15.80 -2.52
C LYS A 2 -0.57 15.49 -1.83
N TYR A 3 0.28 14.72 -2.49
CA TYR A 3 1.62 14.35 -2.00
C TYR A 3 2.61 14.37 -3.16
N GLU A 4 3.80 14.89 -2.93
CA GLU A 4 4.93 14.81 -3.85
C GLU A 4 6.24 14.88 -3.08
N GLN A 5 7.16 13.96 -3.36
CA GLN A 5 8.49 13.92 -2.77
C GLN A 5 9.47 13.19 -3.71
N HIS A 6 10.67 13.72 -3.88
CA HIS A 6 11.79 13.02 -4.49
C HIS A 6 12.63 12.32 -3.40
N ILE A 7 13.02 11.08 -3.66
CA ILE A 7 13.90 10.32 -2.78
C ILE A 7 15.06 9.73 -3.57
N THR A 8 16.21 9.60 -2.92
CA THR A 8 17.36 8.87 -3.47
C THR A 8 17.32 7.42 -2.98
N LEU A 9 17.29 6.47 -3.91
CA LEU A 9 17.32 5.05 -3.64
C LEU A 9 18.73 4.60 -3.26
N LYS A 10 18.85 3.44 -2.59
CA LYS A 10 20.15 2.88 -2.19
C LYS A 10 21.09 2.57 -3.35
N ASN A 11 20.56 2.38 -4.56
CA ASN A 11 21.34 2.19 -5.78
C ASN A 11 21.72 3.51 -6.49
N GLY A 12 21.46 4.66 -5.86
CA GLY A 12 21.77 5.99 -6.41
C GLY A 12 20.72 6.56 -7.37
N LYS A 13 19.72 5.80 -7.80
CA LYS A 13 18.64 6.33 -8.64
C LYS A 13 17.71 7.22 -7.80
N THR A 14 17.01 8.12 -8.49
CA THR A 14 15.94 8.92 -7.90
C THR A 14 14.60 8.28 -8.16
N ALA A 15 13.74 8.23 -7.15
CA ALA A 15 12.34 7.92 -7.29
C ALA A 15 11.49 9.14 -6.93
N MET A 16 10.44 9.39 -7.69
CA MET A 16 9.40 10.37 -7.37
C MET A 16 8.21 9.67 -6.75
N LEU A 17 7.88 10.03 -5.53
CA LEU A 17 6.65 9.63 -4.87
C LEU A 17 5.61 10.73 -5.09
N ARG A 18 4.45 10.41 -5.65
CA ARG A 18 3.39 11.40 -5.85
C ARG A 18 2.01 10.78 -5.77
N SER A 19 1.02 11.60 -5.49
CA SER A 19 -0.39 11.20 -5.63
C SER A 19 -0.63 10.67 -7.05
N ALA A 20 -1.29 9.54 -7.15
CA ALA A 20 -1.80 9.03 -8.41
C ALA A 20 -3.02 9.84 -8.86
N VAL A 21 -3.19 10.00 -10.17
CA VAL A 21 -4.32 10.67 -10.80
C VAL A 21 -4.98 9.75 -11.82
N GLU A 22 -6.18 10.11 -12.28
CA GLU A 22 -6.95 9.33 -13.28
C GLU A 22 -6.09 8.85 -14.46
N ALA A 23 -5.23 9.72 -15.01
CA ALA A 23 -4.36 9.41 -16.14
C ALA A 23 -3.30 8.31 -15.86
N ASP A 24 -3.04 7.98 -14.60
CA ASP A 24 -2.11 6.92 -14.21
C ASP A 24 -2.75 5.51 -14.25
N GLY A 25 -4.08 5.41 -14.48
CA GLY A 25 -4.84 4.18 -14.32
C GLY A 25 -4.24 2.96 -15.02
N LYS A 26 -3.80 3.12 -16.27
CA LYS A 26 -3.14 2.03 -17.01
C LYS A 26 -1.84 1.58 -16.32
N ALA A 27 -0.96 2.53 -15.98
CA ALA A 27 0.35 2.21 -15.39
C ALA A 27 0.24 1.62 -13.98
N VAL A 28 -0.75 2.10 -13.18
CA VAL A 28 -1.02 1.56 -11.84
C VAL A 28 -1.60 0.16 -11.94
N LEU A 29 -2.54 -0.10 -12.85
CA LEU A 29 -3.08 -1.43 -13.06
C LEU A 29 -2.01 -2.43 -13.52
N GLU A 30 -1.14 -2.05 -14.46
CA GLU A 30 -0.01 -2.87 -14.90
C GLU A 30 0.94 -3.19 -13.74
N ASN A 31 1.27 -2.19 -12.92
CA ASN A 31 2.06 -2.38 -11.70
C ASN A 31 1.35 -3.31 -10.71
N PHE A 32 0.04 -3.14 -10.50
CA PHE A 32 -0.76 -3.97 -9.61
C PHE A 32 -0.73 -5.44 -10.06
N ILE A 33 -1.00 -5.74 -11.33
CA ILE A 33 -0.95 -7.09 -11.88
C ILE A 33 0.46 -7.69 -11.71
N SER A 34 1.51 -6.98 -12.14
CA SER A 34 2.89 -7.46 -12.07
C SER A 34 3.33 -7.77 -10.64
N THR A 35 3.00 -6.92 -9.66
CA THR A 35 3.34 -7.18 -8.25
C THR A 35 2.64 -8.41 -7.70
N HIS A 36 1.44 -8.75 -8.19
CA HIS A 36 0.69 -9.95 -7.79
C HIS A 36 1.18 -11.24 -8.48
N GLU A 37 1.84 -11.11 -9.64
CA GLU A 37 2.54 -12.23 -10.29
C GLU A 37 3.86 -12.58 -9.59
N GLU A 38 4.52 -11.59 -8.99
CA GLU A 38 5.87 -11.73 -8.43
C GLU A 38 5.91 -12.31 -7.01
N THR A 39 4.78 -12.36 -6.29
CA THR A 39 4.74 -12.79 -4.89
C THR A 39 3.44 -13.48 -4.50
N ASP A 40 3.54 -14.42 -3.55
CA ASP A 40 2.41 -15.13 -2.94
C ASP A 40 1.89 -14.43 -1.65
N TYR A 41 2.24 -13.15 -1.44
CA TYR A 41 1.90 -12.41 -0.21
C TYR A 41 0.77 -11.40 -0.38
N LEU A 42 0.21 -11.25 -1.59
CA LEU A 42 -0.86 -10.32 -1.91
C LEU A 42 -2.18 -11.07 -2.14
N LEU A 43 -3.32 -10.43 -1.84
CA LEU A 43 -4.60 -11.14 -1.76
C LEU A 43 -5.07 -11.71 -3.09
N PRO A 44 -5.32 -11.00 -4.22
CA PRO A 44 -5.71 -11.67 -5.44
C PRO A 44 -4.50 -12.28 -6.13
N TYR A 45 -4.68 -13.43 -6.76
CA TYR A 45 -3.75 -13.84 -7.80
C TYR A 45 -3.96 -12.98 -9.04
N ALA A 46 -2.93 -12.84 -9.88
CA ALA A 46 -3.03 -12.01 -11.08
C ALA A 46 -4.14 -12.47 -12.03
N ASP A 47 -4.40 -13.78 -12.10
CA ASP A 47 -5.49 -14.36 -12.89
C ASP A 47 -6.90 -14.14 -12.31
N GLU A 48 -7.00 -13.63 -11.10
CA GLU A 48 -8.26 -13.25 -10.43
C GLU A 48 -8.56 -11.76 -10.57
N ILE A 49 -7.61 -10.97 -11.06
CA ILE A 49 -7.76 -9.52 -11.27
C ILE A 49 -8.60 -9.29 -12.53
N SER A 50 -9.87 -8.94 -12.35
CA SER A 50 -10.84 -8.73 -13.44
C SER A 50 -11.15 -7.27 -13.72
N ILE A 51 -10.52 -6.32 -13.00
CA ILE A 51 -10.71 -4.89 -13.21
C ILE A 51 -10.01 -4.45 -14.49
N GLY A 52 -10.64 -3.53 -15.23
CA GLY A 52 -10.05 -2.91 -16.42
C GLY A 52 -9.43 -1.56 -16.13
N VAL A 53 -8.76 -1.00 -17.14
CA VAL A 53 -8.11 0.33 -17.03
C VAL A 53 -9.11 1.41 -16.58
N LYS A 54 -10.35 1.39 -17.11
CA LYS A 54 -11.39 2.36 -16.73
C LYS A 54 -11.83 2.26 -15.27
N ASP A 55 -11.82 1.05 -14.70
CA ASP A 55 -12.15 0.85 -13.29
C ASP A 55 -11.06 1.46 -12.41
N GLU A 56 -9.79 1.25 -12.79
CA GLU A 56 -8.64 1.81 -12.10
C GLU A 56 -8.60 3.35 -12.25
N GLU A 57 -8.83 3.90 -13.46
CA GLU A 57 -8.97 5.34 -13.69
C GLU A 57 -10.03 5.94 -12.75
N GLY A 58 -11.22 5.31 -12.68
CA GLY A 58 -12.30 5.74 -11.80
C GLY A 58 -11.93 5.64 -10.31
N PHE A 59 -11.18 4.62 -9.91
CA PHE A 59 -10.68 4.48 -8.55
C PHE A 59 -9.67 5.60 -8.21
N LEU A 60 -8.68 5.84 -9.06
CA LEU A 60 -7.68 6.88 -8.85
C LEU A 60 -8.29 8.29 -8.85
N LYS A 61 -9.28 8.53 -9.70
CA LYS A 61 -10.03 9.79 -9.69
C LYS A 61 -10.68 10.02 -8.33
N ARG A 62 -11.45 9.05 -7.81
CA ARG A 62 -12.07 9.15 -6.47
C ARG A 62 -11.03 9.40 -5.38
N LYS A 63 -9.89 8.69 -5.41
CA LYS A 63 -8.80 8.89 -4.45
C LYS A 63 -8.20 10.29 -4.55
N SER A 64 -7.99 10.82 -5.76
CA SER A 64 -7.41 12.17 -5.97
C SER A 64 -8.34 13.30 -5.54
N GLU A 65 -9.66 13.08 -5.59
CA GLU A 65 -10.71 14.03 -5.17
C GLU A 65 -11.04 13.90 -3.67
N SER A 66 -10.59 12.84 -3.01
CA SER A 66 -10.87 12.60 -1.59
C SER A 66 -10.08 13.54 -0.67
N GLU A 67 -10.72 13.98 0.41
CA GLU A 67 -10.09 14.79 1.46
C GLU A 67 -9.31 13.93 2.49
N ASN A 68 -9.62 12.65 2.59
CA ASN A 68 -9.09 11.75 3.63
C ASN A 68 -8.54 10.42 3.11
N GLU A 69 -8.58 10.18 1.81
CA GLU A 69 -7.96 9.00 1.19
C GLU A 69 -6.95 9.41 0.12
N ILE A 70 -5.95 8.59 -0.11
CA ILE A 70 -4.93 8.85 -1.12
C ILE A 70 -4.37 7.54 -1.69
N GLN A 71 -3.98 7.57 -2.96
CA GLN A 71 -3.11 6.58 -3.59
C GLN A 71 -1.83 7.29 -4.00
N ILE A 72 -0.68 6.79 -3.53
CA ILE A 72 0.65 7.33 -3.82
C ILE A 72 1.39 6.30 -4.67
N ILE A 73 1.98 6.75 -5.78
CA ILE A 73 2.82 5.93 -6.65
C ILE A 73 4.28 6.32 -6.51
N ALA A 74 5.15 5.33 -6.64
CA ALA A 74 6.59 5.52 -6.79
C ALA A 74 6.96 5.36 -8.26
N VAL A 75 7.59 6.40 -8.83
CA VAL A 75 7.99 6.43 -10.23
C VAL A 75 9.52 6.50 -10.32
N VAL A 76 10.13 5.59 -11.06
CA VAL A 76 11.57 5.53 -11.34
C VAL A 76 11.75 5.48 -12.84
N ASP A 77 12.57 6.37 -13.40
CA ASP A 77 12.83 6.46 -14.85
C ASP A 77 11.54 6.48 -15.70
N GLY A 78 10.47 7.13 -15.20
CA GLY A 78 9.17 7.24 -15.88
C GLY A 78 8.24 6.03 -15.71
N VAL A 79 8.65 4.98 -14.99
CA VAL A 79 7.88 3.75 -14.77
C VAL A 79 7.31 3.72 -13.34
N VAL A 80 6.05 3.33 -13.18
CA VAL A 80 5.43 3.07 -11.87
C VAL A 80 5.97 1.74 -11.34
N VAL A 81 6.76 1.82 -10.26
CA VAL A 81 7.46 0.67 -9.67
C VAL A 81 6.84 0.19 -8.36
N GLY A 82 5.90 0.94 -7.83
CA GLY A 82 5.16 0.57 -6.64
C GLY A 82 4.06 1.58 -6.34
N ASN A 83 3.13 1.16 -5.54
CA ASN A 83 2.04 1.98 -5.07
C ASN A 83 1.70 1.69 -3.62
N ALA A 84 1.13 2.68 -2.92
CA ALA A 84 0.62 2.54 -1.57
C ALA A 84 -0.56 3.49 -1.38
N GLY A 85 -1.47 3.13 -0.49
CA GLY A 85 -2.62 4.00 -0.24
C GLY A 85 -3.21 3.81 1.14
N ILE A 86 -4.05 4.77 1.51
CA ILE A 86 -4.91 4.70 2.68
C ILE A 86 -6.37 4.75 2.26
N THR A 87 -7.19 3.94 2.90
CA THR A 87 -8.63 3.84 2.65
C THR A 87 -9.37 3.89 3.97
N SER A 88 -10.39 4.73 4.07
CA SER A 88 -11.25 4.80 5.25
C SER A 88 -11.93 3.45 5.52
N LEU A 89 -11.98 3.01 6.79
CA LEU A 89 -12.78 1.84 7.19
C LEU A 89 -14.29 2.14 7.22
N GLY A 90 -14.68 3.40 7.04
CA GLY A 90 -16.06 3.82 6.88
C GLY A 90 -16.36 5.17 7.49
N THR A 91 -17.52 5.71 7.13
CA THR A 91 -17.96 7.06 7.52
C THR A 91 -18.73 7.11 8.85
N ARG A 92 -19.06 5.94 9.42
CA ARG A 92 -19.83 5.90 10.66
C ARG A 92 -18.97 6.33 11.85
N HIS A 93 -19.54 7.09 12.77
CA HIS A 93 -18.84 7.69 13.92
C HIS A 93 -17.93 6.71 14.69
N LYS A 94 -18.31 5.44 14.84
CA LYS A 94 -17.52 4.45 15.59
C LYS A 94 -16.27 3.94 14.87
N VAL A 95 -16.11 4.20 13.58
CA VAL A 95 -15.01 3.67 12.76
C VAL A 95 -14.31 4.75 11.92
N HIS A 96 -14.87 5.98 11.82
CA HIS A 96 -14.32 7.01 10.94
C HIS A 96 -12.89 7.48 11.30
N HIS A 97 -12.45 7.20 12.52
CA HIS A 97 -11.10 7.50 12.99
C HIS A 97 -10.03 6.48 12.52
N ARG A 98 -10.45 5.44 11.79
CA ARG A 98 -9.60 4.33 11.36
C ARG A 98 -9.48 4.30 9.85
N ALA A 99 -8.27 3.99 9.37
CA ALA A 99 -8.01 3.72 7.96
C ALA A 99 -7.18 2.46 7.78
N GLU A 100 -7.32 1.85 6.62
CA GLU A 100 -6.50 0.72 6.18
C GLU A 100 -5.37 1.22 5.27
N PHE A 101 -4.20 0.61 5.42
CA PHE A 101 -3.00 0.85 4.63
C PHE A 101 -2.68 -0.37 3.77
N GLY A 102 -2.42 -0.14 2.50
CA GLY A 102 -1.93 -1.16 1.57
C GLY A 102 -0.73 -0.67 0.77
N ILE A 103 0.15 -1.60 0.39
CA ILE A 103 1.35 -1.31 -0.41
C ILE A 103 1.73 -2.52 -1.27
N SER A 104 2.15 -2.25 -2.50
CA SER A 104 2.83 -3.22 -3.36
C SER A 104 3.99 -2.57 -4.13
N ILE A 105 5.06 -3.32 -4.38
CA ILE A 105 6.28 -2.83 -5.03
C ILE A 105 6.84 -3.97 -5.88
N LEU A 106 7.23 -3.66 -7.13
CA LEU A 106 7.92 -4.61 -8.01
C LEU A 106 9.15 -5.19 -7.33
N LYS A 107 9.33 -6.49 -7.45
CA LYS A 107 10.37 -7.27 -6.72
C LYS A 107 11.78 -6.76 -6.97
N GLU A 108 12.09 -6.32 -8.19
CA GLU A 108 13.40 -5.75 -8.54
C GLU A 108 13.73 -4.46 -7.77
N PHE A 109 12.72 -3.77 -7.21
CA PHE A 109 12.89 -2.55 -6.41
C PHE A 109 12.84 -2.80 -4.89
N TRP A 110 12.75 -4.06 -4.46
CA TRP A 110 12.78 -4.38 -3.03
C TRP A 110 14.14 -4.04 -2.41
N GLY A 111 14.13 -3.70 -1.15
CA GLY A 111 15.35 -3.36 -0.41
C GLY A 111 15.98 -1.99 -0.74
N LEU A 112 15.50 -1.28 -1.77
CA LEU A 112 16.05 0.00 -2.22
C LEU A 112 15.57 1.22 -1.43
N GLY A 113 14.61 1.05 -0.51
CA GLY A 113 14.10 2.13 0.35
C GLY A 113 12.71 2.64 -0.01
N ILE A 114 12.16 2.24 -1.17
CA ILE A 114 10.83 2.69 -1.64
C ILE A 114 9.73 2.31 -0.63
N GLY A 115 9.74 1.09 -0.10
CA GLY A 115 8.74 0.65 0.87
C GLY A 115 8.70 1.52 2.13
N LYS A 116 9.87 1.87 2.68
CA LYS A 116 9.95 2.79 3.83
C LYS A 116 9.41 4.18 3.48
N ALA A 117 9.74 4.70 2.32
CA ALA A 117 9.31 6.02 1.90
C ALA A 117 7.79 6.09 1.66
N LEU A 118 7.21 5.12 0.95
CA LEU A 118 5.76 5.01 0.74
C LEU A 118 4.99 4.83 2.05
N THR A 119 5.48 3.96 2.95
CA THR A 119 4.86 3.77 4.28
C THR A 119 4.85 5.07 5.07
N ASN A 120 5.97 5.79 5.13
CA ASN A 120 6.05 7.08 5.82
C ASN A 120 5.15 8.15 5.19
N ALA A 121 5.07 8.19 3.85
CA ALA A 121 4.19 9.09 3.13
C ALA A 121 2.71 8.86 3.50
N CYS A 122 2.27 7.58 3.50
CA CYS A 122 0.92 7.22 3.90
C CYS A 122 0.63 7.53 5.37
N ILE A 123 1.59 7.31 6.28
CA ILE A 123 1.45 7.70 7.69
C ILE A 123 1.28 9.22 7.83
N SER A 124 2.06 10.02 7.11
CA SER A 124 1.91 11.48 7.11
C SER A 124 0.54 11.92 6.61
N CYS A 125 0.11 11.37 5.48
CA CYS A 125 -1.22 11.65 4.92
C CYS A 125 -2.36 11.21 5.85
N ALA A 126 -2.23 10.07 6.53
CA ALA A 126 -3.24 9.60 7.48
C ALA A 126 -3.38 10.56 8.68
N LYS A 127 -2.26 11.08 9.20
CA LYS A 127 -2.26 12.11 10.25
C LYS A 127 -2.93 13.40 9.77
N GLU A 128 -2.57 13.89 8.59
CA GLU A 128 -3.17 15.09 7.99
C GLU A 128 -4.66 14.94 7.75
N ALA A 129 -5.12 13.73 7.39
CA ALA A 129 -6.53 13.39 7.22
C ALA A 129 -7.30 13.29 8.55
N GLY A 130 -6.60 13.33 9.70
CA GLY A 130 -7.20 13.27 11.03
C GLY A 130 -7.55 11.85 11.49
N TYR A 131 -6.98 10.84 10.87
CA TYR A 131 -7.09 9.48 11.39
C TYR A 131 -6.32 9.33 12.70
N GLU A 132 -6.85 8.52 13.60
CA GLU A 132 -6.23 8.20 14.90
C GLU A 132 -5.57 6.81 14.87
N GLN A 133 -5.95 5.96 13.89
CA GLN A 133 -5.44 4.61 13.77
C GLN A 133 -5.28 4.20 12.30
N LEU A 134 -4.12 3.65 11.95
CA LEU A 134 -3.84 3.07 10.65
C LEU A 134 -3.59 1.57 10.80
N GLU A 135 -4.29 0.74 10.02
CA GLU A 135 -4.27 -0.71 10.14
C GLU A 135 -3.79 -1.37 8.86
N LEU A 136 -3.24 -2.56 8.99
CA LEU A 136 -2.88 -3.43 7.87
C LEU A 136 -2.94 -4.90 8.25
N GLU A 137 -3.02 -5.76 7.25
CA GLU A 137 -2.73 -7.18 7.37
C GLU A 137 -1.51 -7.56 6.53
N VAL A 138 -0.71 -8.49 7.02
CA VAL A 138 0.50 -8.96 6.34
C VAL A 138 0.68 -10.46 6.55
N VAL A 139 1.09 -11.18 5.51
CA VAL A 139 1.47 -12.60 5.62
C VAL A 139 2.69 -12.72 6.52
N ALA A 140 2.62 -13.60 7.54
CA ALA A 140 3.66 -13.75 8.57
C ALA A 140 5.04 -14.10 7.99
N GLU A 141 5.07 -14.89 6.92
CA GLU A 141 6.26 -15.29 6.18
C GLU A 141 6.91 -14.14 5.40
N ASN A 142 6.17 -13.06 5.13
CA ASN A 142 6.74 -11.84 4.56
C ASN A 142 7.51 -11.03 5.62
N THR A 143 8.59 -11.63 6.12
CA THR A 143 9.38 -11.11 7.25
C THR A 143 9.95 -9.71 6.98
N SER A 144 10.24 -9.40 5.71
CA SER A 144 10.75 -8.08 5.31
C SER A 144 9.68 -6.98 5.48
N ALA A 145 8.43 -7.25 5.09
CA ALA A 145 7.32 -6.32 5.29
C ALA A 145 6.96 -6.18 6.78
N VAL A 146 6.89 -7.30 7.52
CA VAL A 146 6.67 -7.27 8.98
C VAL A 146 7.74 -6.42 9.67
N ALA A 147 9.01 -6.58 9.31
CA ALA A 147 10.11 -5.78 9.88
C ALA A 147 10.00 -4.29 9.51
N LEU A 148 9.57 -3.98 8.27
CA LEU A 148 9.32 -2.62 7.82
C LEU A 148 8.23 -1.95 8.66
N TYR A 149 7.09 -2.61 8.85
CA TYR A 149 5.97 -2.05 9.60
C TYR A 149 6.30 -1.88 11.08
N LYS A 150 6.99 -2.85 11.71
CA LYS A 150 7.48 -2.71 13.10
C LYS A 150 8.41 -1.50 13.24
N LYS A 151 9.32 -1.28 12.29
CA LYS A 151 10.20 -0.09 12.28
C LYS A 151 9.45 1.23 12.07
N ALA A 152 8.32 1.20 11.39
CA ALA A 152 7.45 2.35 11.21
C ALA A 152 6.54 2.62 12.43
N GLY A 153 6.57 1.74 13.44
CA GLY A 153 5.83 1.88 14.69
C GLY A 153 4.55 1.06 14.77
N PHE A 154 4.22 0.26 13.74
CA PHE A 154 3.08 -0.63 13.81
C PHE A 154 3.32 -1.73 14.86
N VAL A 155 2.28 -2.03 15.63
CA VAL A 155 2.24 -3.11 16.61
C VAL A 155 1.26 -4.20 16.17
N GLU A 156 1.63 -5.44 16.42
CA GLU A 156 0.76 -6.58 16.18
C GLU A 156 -0.36 -6.60 17.21
N PHE A 157 -1.61 -6.84 16.77
CA PHE A 157 -2.75 -6.95 17.65
C PHE A 157 -3.59 -8.21 17.43
N GLY A 158 -3.29 -9.00 16.39
CA GLY A 158 -3.98 -10.26 16.13
C GLY A 158 -3.28 -11.12 15.10
N ARG A 159 -3.62 -12.42 15.11
CA ARG A 159 -3.17 -13.40 14.11
C ARG A 159 -4.30 -14.29 13.66
N ASN A 160 -4.33 -14.59 12.37
CA ASN A 160 -5.20 -15.61 11.80
C ASN A 160 -4.33 -16.69 11.14
N PRO A 161 -4.16 -17.90 11.78
CA PRO A 161 -3.29 -18.94 11.25
C PRO A 161 -3.72 -19.51 9.89
N LYS A 162 -4.93 -19.24 9.46
CA LYS A 162 -5.50 -19.66 8.18
C LYS A 162 -6.09 -18.46 7.42
N GLY A 163 -5.41 -17.33 7.48
CA GLY A 163 -5.88 -16.08 6.89
C GLY A 163 -5.98 -16.14 5.38
N PHE A 164 -4.94 -16.67 4.72
CA PHE A 164 -4.98 -17.02 3.30
C PHE A 164 -4.90 -18.53 3.10
N LYS A 165 -5.39 -18.99 1.96
CA LYS A 165 -5.19 -20.34 1.44
C LYS A 165 -4.48 -20.22 0.09
N SER A 166 -3.15 -20.24 0.12
CA SER A 166 -2.32 -20.17 -1.06
C SER A 166 -2.45 -21.43 -1.93
N ARG A 167 -2.41 -21.24 -3.24
CA ARG A 167 -2.31 -22.33 -4.24
C ARG A 167 -0.93 -23.00 -4.21
N ILE A 168 0.09 -22.33 -3.64
CA ILE A 168 1.50 -22.75 -3.65
C ILE A 168 1.91 -23.34 -2.30
N SER A 169 1.66 -22.60 -1.21
CA SER A 169 2.18 -22.90 0.14
C SER A 169 1.13 -23.44 1.11
N GLY A 170 -0.14 -23.52 0.70
CA GLY A 170 -1.24 -23.93 1.58
C GLY A 170 -1.71 -22.78 2.48
N TYR A 171 -2.00 -23.06 3.77
CA TYR A 171 -2.46 -22.00 4.66
C TYR A 171 -1.32 -21.07 5.05
N GLN A 172 -1.58 -19.76 4.92
CA GLN A 172 -0.69 -18.70 5.35
C GLN A 172 -1.30 -17.97 6.55
N GLU A 173 -0.48 -17.71 7.55
CA GLU A 173 -0.89 -16.92 8.70
C GLU A 173 -0.90 -15.43 8.32
N LEU A 174 -2.00 -14.73 8.65
CA LEU A 174 -2.07 -13.28 8.58
C LEU A 174 -1.82 -12.67 9.95
N VAL A 175 -0.97 -11.65 9.97
CA VAL A 175 -0.69 -10.81 11.14
C VAL A 175 -1.40 -9.49 10.94
N SER A 176 -2.36 -9.18 11.82
CA SER A 176 -3.02 -7.88 11.86
C SER A 176 -2.17 -6.90 12.67
N MET A 177 -1.82 -5.78 12.07
CA MET A 177 -0.98 -4.75 12.69
C MET A 177 -1.67 -3.38 12.65
N ARG A 178 -1.41 -2.55 13.66
CA ARG A 178 -1.92 -1.19 13.73
C ARG A 178 -0.88 -0.20 14.21
N LEU A 179 -1.02 1.03 13.79
CA LEU A 179 -0.27 2.19 14.25
C LEU A 179 -1.24 3.19 14.86
N GLU A 180 -1.04 3.55 16.13
CA GLU A 180 -1.72 4.69 16.74
C GLU A 180 -1.09 5.97 16.20
N LEU A 181 -1.91 6.87 15.68
CA LEU A 181 -1.50 8.14 15.10
C LEU A 181 -1.76 9.22 16.15
N ASP A 182 -0.74 9.58 16.92
CA ASP A 182 -0.83 10.68 17.89
C ASP A 182 -1.21 11.97 17.18
N LYS A 183 -2.11 12.72 17.83
CA LYS A 183 -2.53 14.06 17.40
C LYS A 183 -1.44 15.09 17.63
#